data_041cd35edaa30806dc7fbab586a512e5
#
_entry.id   041cd35edaa30806dc7fbab586a512e5
#
_cell.length_a   1.000
_cell.length_b   1.000
_cell.length_c   1.000
_cell.angle_alpha   90.00
_cell.angle_beta   90.00
_cell.angle_gamma   90.00
#
_symmetry.space_group_name_H-M   'P 1'
#
loop_
_entity.id
_entity.type
_entity.pdbx_description
1 polymer ?
#
loop_
_entity_poly.entity_id
_entity_poly.type
_entity_poly.pdbx_seq_one_letter_code
_entity_poly.pdbx_strand_id
1 'polypeptide(L)'
;MYEIQWRGGAGDKGRDIIIWFDPPDVNPRRCWLYQCKHYETRLGTDAAAVEIGKLLYYTSEGSYPTPEQFWFVTHMGVTNPLQDLLDDSAKLKEFLLNNWEKYCSKAITARVKVDLTGKLKSHIESFNFGIFHAKQPHELVNEHAETPYHLSVFGAPLINRPPPPPPPSAVAATENGYILQLFSVIAERLGVPVSTIADFSNNREMWRLFTRSRVTFYSAEGLRELARDQMADIGFFETFMQDFADGLFHTYTTDWPSGLCRLQATVQAAQSLQLGGHVLTPHATPNDREGVCHHLANNGDIIWCKS
;
A
#
# COMPACT_ATOMS: atom_id res chain seq x y z
N MET A 1 9.36 -9.81 19.49
CA MET A 1 8.16 -10.60 19.13
C MET A 1 8.61 -12.02 18.87
N TYR A 2 8.00 -13.00 19.56
CA TYR A 2 8.35 -14.42 19.44
C TYR A 2 7.43 -15.15 18.44
N GLU A 3 6.10 -14.96 18.56
CA GLU A 3 5.12 -15.68 17.75
C GLU A 3 3.83 -14.87 17.59
N ILE A 4 3.19 -14.97 16.43
CA ILE A 4 1.83 -14.48 16.18
C ILE A 4 0.93 -15.70 15.96
N GLN A 5 -0.21 -15.75 16.69
CA GLN A 5 -1.19 -16.82 16.57
C GLN A 5 -2.55 -16.25 16.18
N TRP A 6 -3.12 -16.78 15.12
CA TRP A 6 -4.51 -16.57 14.76
C TRP A 6 -5.39 -17.61 15.48
N ARG A 7 -6.39 -17.16 16.23
CA ARG A 7 -7.26 -18.02 17.04
C ARG A 7 -8.76 -17.76 16.85
N GLY A 8 -9.17 -16.82 16.02
CA GLY A 8 -10.58 -16.45 15.83
C GLY A 8 -11.45 -17.65 15.47
N GLY A 9 -12.65 -17.70 16.06
CA GLY A 9 -13.63 -18.75 15.85
C GLY A 9 -14.28 -19.26 17.15
N ALA A 10 -15.11 -20.29 17.02
CA ALA A 10 -15.82 -20.87 18.17
C ALA A 10 -14.83 -21.42 19.21
N GLY A 11 -14.90 -20.90 20.42
CA GLY A 11 -14.03 -21.33 21.53
C GLY A 11 -12.72 -20.55 21.66
N ASP A 12 -12.54 -19.45 20.95
CA ASP A 12 -11.37 -18.57 21.03
C ASP A 12 -11.21 -17.89 22.40
N LYS A 13 -12.25 -17.88 23.21
CA LYS A 13 -12.30 -17.25 24.53
C LYS A 13 -12.01 -15.73 24.48
N GLY A 14 -12.44 -15.05 23.39
CA GLY A 14 -12.22 -13.62 23.17
C GLY A 14 -10.81 -13.28 22.69
N ARG A 15 -10.17 -14.15 21.89
CA ARG A 15 -8.81 -13.98 21.40
C ARG A 15 -8.74 -14.23 19.90
N ASP A 16 -8.90 -13.21 19.08
CA ASP A 16 -8.83 -13.39 17.63
C ASP A 16 -7.38 -13.51 17.16
N ILE A 17 -6.50 -12.61 17.63
CA ILE A 17 -5.05 -12.66 17.35
C ILE A 17 -4.29 -12.47 18.67
N ILE A 18 -3.27 -13.31 18.88
CA ILE A 18 -2.34 -13.18 20.00
C ILE A 18 -0.93 -12.95 19.45
N ILE A 19 -0.27 -11.93 19.98
CA ILE A 19 1.15 -11.71 19.79
C ILE A 19 1.88 -12.09 21.08
N TRP A 20 2.74 -13.11 20.98
CA TRP A 20 3.60 -13.55 22.08
C TRP A 20 4.97 -12.89 22.00
N PHE A 21 5.46 -12.36 23.11
CA PHE A 21 6.78 -11.76 23.18
C PHE A 21 7.83 -12.71 23.72
N ASP A 22 7.44 -13.70 24.51
CA ASP A 22 8.30 -14.67 25.15
C ASP A 22 8.06 -16.10 24.62
N PRO A 23 9.05 -17.01 24.74
CA PRO A 23 8.87 -18.42 24.39
C PRO A 23 7.91 -19.13 25.37
N PRO A 24 7.40 -20.33 25.03
CA PRO A 24 6.37 -21.04 25.79
C PRO A 24 6.75 -21.45 27.22
N ASP A 25 8.02 -21.58 27.52
CA ASP A 25 8.59 -21.98 28.81
C ASP A 25 8.66 -20.83 29.82
N VAL A 26 8.42 -19.58 29.41
CA VAL A 26 8.36 -18.41 30.29
C VAL A 26 6.98 -18.28 30.94
N ASN A 27 6.97 -18.07 32.28
CA ASN A 27 5.73 -17.90 33.03
C ASN A 27 5.86 -16.75 34.08
N PRO A 28 5.01 -15.69 34.03
CA PRO A 28 3.96 -15.48 33.03
C PRO A 28 4.53 -15.08 31.67
N ARG A 29 3.94 -15.63 30.60
CA ARG A 29 4.29 -15.31 29.22
C ARG A 29 3.61 -14.00 28.81
N ARG A 30 4.39 -13.02 28.34
CA ARG A 30 3.86 -11.73 27.91
C ARG A 30 3.18 -11.83 26.57
N CYS A 31 2.04 -11.16 26.43
CA CYS A 31 1.31 -11.11 25.16
C CYS A 31 0.51 -9.82 24.99
N TRP A 32 0.20 -9.52 23.74
CA TRP A 32 -0.83 -8.58 23.34
C TRP A 32 -1.98 -9.34 22.68
N LEU A 33 -3.20 -8.85 22.84
CA LEU A 33 -4.40 -9.38 22.22
C LEU A 33 -5.02 -8.36 21.28
N TYR A 34 -5.47 -8.87 20.12
CA TYR A 34 -6.24 -8.09 19.16
C TYR A 34 -7.60 -8.77 18.96
N GLN A 35 -8.67 -8.03 19.20
CA GLN A 35 -10.04 -8.43 18.99
C GLN A 35 -10.56 -7.77 17.72
N CYS A 36 -10.70 -8.54 16.65
CA CYS A 36 -11.11 -8.06 15.34
C CYS A 36 -12.63 -8.14 15.17
N LYS A 37 -13.25 -7.05 14.75
CA LYS A 37 -14.69 -7.00 14.46
C LYS A 37 -14.95 -6.43 13.08
N HIS A 38 -15.72 -7.16 12.31
CA HIS A 38 -16.19 -6.73 10.99
C HIS A 38 -17.69 -6.41 11.07
N TYR A 39 -18.01 -5.21 11.56
CA TYR A 39 -19.38 -4.71 11.65
C TYR A 39 -19.66 -3.66 10.58
N GLU A 40 -20.89 -3.55 10.12
CA GLU A 40 -21.33 -2.48 9.22
C GLU A 40 -21.40 -1.11 9.91
N THR A 41 -21.32 -1.06 11.22
CA THR A 41 -21.36 0.15 12.05
C THR A 41 -20.17 0.20 12.99
N ARG A 42 -19.95 1.37 13.61
CA ARG A 42 -18.93 1.56 14.63
C ARG A 42 -19.16 0.64 15.83
N LEU A 43 -18.09 0.14 16.44
CA LEU A 43 -18.15 -0.68 17.64
C LEU A 43 -18.69 0.15 18.82
N GLY A 44 -19.79 -0.29 19.41
CA GLY A 44 -20.43 0.35 20.54
C GLY A 44 -19.94 -0.17 21.89
N THR A 45 -20.36 0.54 22.96
CA THR A 45 -20.01 0.22 24.36
C THR A 45 -20.53 -1.14 24.83
N ASP A 46 -21.69 -1.57 24.34
CA ASP A 46 -22.32 -2.84 24.66
C ASP A 46 -21.52 -4.03 24.12
N ALA A 47 -21.19 -4.02 22.84
CA ALA A 47 -20.38 -5.07 22.22
C ALA A 47 -18.96 -5.12 22.78
N ALA A 48 -18.34 -3.96 23.03
CA ALA A 48 -17.03 -3.88 23.66
C ALA A 48 -17.05 -4.43 25.10
N ALA A 49 -18.10 -4.13 25.87
CA ALA A 49 -18.25 -4.67 27.23
C ALA A 49 -18.27 -6.20 27.28
N VAL A 50 -18.90 -6.85 26.30
CA VAL A 50 -18.90 -8.32 26.18
C VAL A 50 -17.49 -8.86 26.02
N GLU A 51 -16.70 -8.28 25.10
CA GLU A 51 -15.34 -8.76 24.83
C GLU A 51 -14.38 -8.48 26.00
N ILE A 52 -14.51 -7.31 26.65
CA ILE A 52 -13.80 -7.01 27.89
C ILE A 52 -14.20 -8.01 28.98
N GLY A 53 -15.50 -8.29 29.12
CA GLY A 53 -16.04 -9.28 30.08
C GLY A 53 -15.48 -10.69 29.86
N LYS A 54 -15.35 -11.13 28.59
CA LYS A 54 -14.71 -12.40 28.23
C LYS A 54 -13.25 -12.42 28.67
N LEU A 55 -12.47 -11.39 28.37
CA LEU A 55 -11.07 -11.30 28.78
C LEU A 55 -10.96 -11.45 30.31
N LEU A 56 -11.71 -10.66 31.05
CA LEU A 56 -11.66 -10.64 32.50
C LEU A 56 -12.08 -11.99 33.13
N TYR A 57 -13.11 -12.61 32.59
CA TYR A 57 -13.56 -13.93 33.04
C TYR A 57 -12.49 -15.00 32.77
N TYR A 58 -11.99 -15.12 31.58
CA TYR A 58 -11.04 -16.18 31.21
C TYR A 58 -9.66 -15.99 31.84
N THR A 59 -9.22 -14.76 32.06
CA THR A 59 -7.99 -14.49 32.83
C THR A 59 -8.19 -14.79 34.34
N SER A 60 -9.37 -14.51 34.93
CA SER A 60 -9.67 -14.89 36.31
C SER A 60 -9.69 -16.41 36.52
N GLU A 61 -10.10 -17.16 35.49
CA GLU A 61 -10.08 -18.61 35.49
C GLU A 61 -8.71 -19.23 35.16
N GLY A 62 -7.69 -18.39 34.86
CA GLY A 62 -6.36 -18.86 34.50
C GLY A 62 -6.29 -19.55 33.14
N SER A 63 -7.27 -19.32 32.27
CA SER A 63 -7.27 -19.90 30.89
C SER A 63 -6.11 -19.41 30.04
N TYR A 64 -5.65 -18.20 30.28
CA TYR A 64 -4.47 -17.58 29.66
C TYR A 64 -4.00 -16.40 30.52
N PRO A 65 -2.73 -15.96 30.37
CA PRO A 65 -2.21 -14.83 31.14
C PRO A 65 -2.90 -13.52 30.78
N THR A 66 -2.95 -12.59 31.72
CA THR A 66 -3.40 -11.22 31.46
C THR A 66 -2.49 -10.57 30.43
N PRO A 67 -3.03 -10.07 29.31
CA PRO A 67 -2.23 -9.40 28.30
C PRO A 67 -1.70 -8.06 28.80
N GLU A 68 -0.56 -7.61 28.27
CA GLU A 68 -0.04 -6.26 28.53
C GLU A 68 -0.86 -5.19 27.79
N GLN A 69 -1.44 -5.55 26.63
CA GLN A 69 -2.33 -4.68 25.85
C GLN A 69 -3.44 -5.49 25.19
N PHE A 70 -4.60 -4.86 25.06
CA PHE A 70 -5.77 -5.37 24.36
C PHE A 70 -6.29 -4.31 23.40
N TRP A 71 -6.36 -4.68 22.12
CA TRP A 71 -6.73 -3.78 21.03
C TRP A 71 -8.03 -4.19 20.37
N PHE A 72 -9.00 -3.30 20.33
CA PHE A 72 -10.12 -3.42 19.40
C PHE A 72 -9.70 -2.99 18.01
N VAL A 73 -9.92 -3.85 17.00
CA VAL A 73 -9.62 -3.60 15.59
C VAL A 73 -10.90 -3.70 14.78
N THR A 74 -11.32 -2.59 14.20
CA THR A 74 -12.50 -2.52 13.33
C THR A 74 -12.31 -1.43 12.26
N HIS A 75 -12.73 -1.74 11.03
CA HIS A 75 -12.59 -0.82 9.89
C HIS A 75 -13.49 0.43 10.01
N MET A 76 -14.59 0.36 10.80
CA MET A 76 -15.48 1.49 11.05
C MET A 76 -15.07 2.33 12.28
N GLY A 77 -14.06 1.88 13.04
CA GLY A 77 -13.69 2.50 14.31
C GLY A 77 -14.68 2.25 15.43
N VAL A 78 -14.52 2.96 16.53
CA VAL A 78 -15.38 2.88 17.71
C VAL A 78 -16.30 4.11 17.79
N THR A 79 -17.39 3.99 18.57
CA THR A 79 -18.26 5.14 18.86
C THR A 79 -17.58 6.11 19.83
N ASN A 80 -17.93 7.40 19.77
CA ASN A 80 -17.39 8.38 20.71
C ASN A 80 -17.59 8.00 22.19
N PRO A 81 -18.78 7.51 22.62
CA PRO A 81 -18.94 7.04 24.00
C PRO A 81 -18.00 5.89 24.39
N LEU A 82 -17.67 5.00 23.46
CA LEU A 82 -16.68 3.95 23.76
C LEU A 82 -15.26 4.52 23.82
N GLN A 83 -14.91 5.44 22.91
CA GLN A 83 -13.60 6.10 22.95
C GLN A 83 -13.40 6.86 24.28
N ASP A 84 -14.39 7.62 24.71
CA ASP A 84 -14.34 8.35 26.00
C ASP A 84 -14.11 7.41 27.20
N LEU A 85 -14.67 6.19 27.15
CA LEU A 85 -14.42 5.17 28.16
C LEU A 85 -13.02 4.56 28.07
N LEU A 86 -12.52 4.33 26.86
CA LEU A 86 -11.16 3.79 26.65
C LEU A 86 -10.08 4.79 27.06
N ASP A 87 -10.36 6.09 26.91
CA ASP A 87 -9.45 7.17 27.32
C ASP A 87 -9.42 7.37 28.85
N ASP A 88 -10.45 6.91 29.57
CA ASP A 88 -10.55 6.98 31.03
C ASP A 88 -10.78 5.58 31.65
N SER A 89 -9.69 4.92 31.99
CA SER A 89 -9.69 3.55 32.50
C SER A 89 -10.52 3.37 33.79
N ALA A 90 -10.66 4.41 34.59
CA ALA A 90 -11.49 4.39 35.80
C ALA A 90 -12.98 4.38 35.45
N LYS A 91 -13.40 5.23 34.51
CA LYS A 91 -14.78 5.24 34.02
C LYS A 91 -15.12 3.97 33.24
N LEU A 92 -14.19 3.40 32.47
CA LEU A 92 -14.40 2.12 31.79
C LEU A 92 -14.67 0.99 32.79
N LYS A 93 -13.89 0.94 33.88
CA LYS A 93 -14.08 -0.02 34.98
C LYS A 93 -15.43 0.15 35.65
N GLU A 94 -15.78 1.37 36.03
CA GLU A 94 -17.08 1.70 36.66
C GLU A 94 -18.25 1.34 35.74
N PHE A 95 -18.16 1.71 34.47
CA PHE A 95 -19.16 1.35 33.45
C PHE A 95 -19.36 -0.16 33.34
N LEU A 96 -18.29 -0.94 33.31
CA LEU A 96 -18.38 -2.39 33.23
C LEU A 96 -19.01 -3.02 34.46
N LEU A 97 -18.60 -2.58 35.67
CA LEU A 97 -19.15 -3.07 36.94
C LEU A 97 -20.66 -2.79 37.04
N ASN A 98 -21.07 -1.57 36.69
CA ASN A 98 -22.48 -1.15 36.77
C ASN A 98 -23.37 -1.82 35.71
N ASN A 99 -22.80 -2.26 34.61
CA ASN A 99 -23.53 -2.85 33.48
C ASN A 99 -23.23 -4.35 33.25
N TRP A 100 -22.55 -5.00 34.20
CA TRP A 100 -22.17 -6.42 34.09
C TRP A 100 -23.36 -7.34 33.80
N GLU A 101 -24.42 -7.20 34.60
CA GLU A 101 -25.61 -8.02 34.45
C GLU A 101 -26.30 -7.81 33.10
N LYS A 102 -26.27 -6.59 32.59
CA LYS A 102 -26.91 -6.21 31.32
C LYS A 102 -26.17 -6.74 30.10
N TYR A 103 -24.83 -6.62 30.07
CA TYR A 103 -24.04 -6.89 28.89
C TYR A 103 -23.22 -8.17 28.96
N CYS A 104 -22.70 -8.54 30.14
CA CYS A 104 -21.68 -9.58 30.27
C CYS A 104 -22.24 -10.91 30.77
N SER A 105 -23.10 -10.88 31.78
CA SER A 105 -23.45 -12.09 32.54
C SER A 105 -23.94 -13.28 31.71
N LYS A 106 -24.70 -13.04 30.63
CA LYS A 106 -25.25 -14.06 29.71
C LYS A 106 -24.52 -14.16 28.38
N ALA A 107 -23.60 -13.23 28.07
CA ALA A 107 -22.97 -13.13 26.78
C ALA A 107 -21.54 -13.70 26.73
N ILE A 108 -20.90 -13.89 27.91
CA ILE A 108 -19.52 -14.42 28.01
C ILE A 108 -19.44 -15.88 27.55
N THR A 109 -20.40 -16.70 28.02
CA THR A 109 -20.51 -18.11 27.63
C THR A 109 -21.94 -18.47 27.24
N ALA A 110 -22.07 -19.37 26.25
CA ALA A 110 -23.40 -19.84 25.83
C ALA A 110 -24.05 -20.82 26.81
N ARG A 111 -23.32 -21.31 27.82
CA ARG A 111 -23.76 -22.43 28.69
C ARG A 111 -24.11 -22.03 30.12
N VAL A 112 -23.48 -21.00 30.62
CA VAL A 112 -23.60 -20.64 32.06
C VAL A 112 -23.66 -19.13 32.18
N LYS A 113 -24.58 -18.67 33.04
CA LYS A 113 -24.61 -17.27 33.48
C LYS A 113 -23.39 -16.98 34.35
N VAL A 114 -22.66 -15.94 34.05
CA VAL A 114 -21.45 -15.52 34.78
C VAL A 114 -21.81 -14.35 35.71
N ASP A 115 -22.06 -14.66 36.98
CA ASP A 115 -22.38 -13.64 37.98
C ASP A 115 -21.11 -12.92 38.46
N LEU A 116 -21.22 -11.63 38.72
CA LEU A 116 -20.12 -10.79 39.20
C LEU A 116 -19.93 -10.98 40.72
N THR A 117 -19.37 -12.11 41.11
CA THR A 117 -19.20 -12.49 42.54
C THR A 117 -17.81 -13.13 42.78
N GLY A 118 -17.42 -13.22 44.05
CA GLY A 118 -16.24 -13.96 44.49
C GLY A 118 -14.95 -13.58 43.78
N LYS A 119 -14.23 -14.58 43.28
CA LYS A 119 -12.93 -14.46 42.62
C LYS A 119 -12.97 -13.51 41.42
N LEU A 120 -14.02 -13.57 40.58
CA LEU A 120 -14.13 -12.72 39.40
C LEU A 120 -14.25 -11.24 39.78
N LYS A 121 -15.08 -10.91 40.77
CA LYS A 121 -15.23 -9.54 41.26
C LYS A 121 -13.90 -8.99 41.76
N SER A 122 -13.21 -9.74 42.63
CA SER A 122 -11.90 -9.34 43.17
C SER A 122 -10.86 -9.18 42.04
N HIS A 123 -10.88 -10.05 41.01
CA HIS A 123 -10.00 -9.94 39.87
C HIS A 123 -10.26 -8.63 39.09
N ILE A 124 -11.53 -8.30 38.81
CA ILE A 124 -11.90 -7.06 38.11
C ILE A 124 -11.54 -5.82 38.92
N GLU A 125 -11.75 -5.84 40.24
CA GLU A 125 -11.40 -4.73 41.10
C GLU A 125 -9.92 -4.42 41.14
N SER A 126 -9.04 -5.42 40.99
CA SER A 126 -7.58 -5.27 40.95
C SER A 126 -7.01 -5.12 39.54
N PHE A 127 -7.82 -5.32 38.49
CA PHE A 127 -7.37 -5.33 37.10
C PHE A 127 -7.00 -3.94 36.59
N ASN A 128 -5.92 -3.86 35.77
CA ASN A 128 -5.52 -2.63 35.12
C ASN A 128 -6.34 -2.42 33.84
N PHE A 129 -7.29 -1.52 33.86
CA PHE A 129 -8.12 -1.17 32.68
C PHE A 129 -7.42 -0.27 31.68
N GLY A 130 -6.22 0.23 31.98
CA GLY A 130 -5.42 1.02 31.03
C GLY A 130 -4.81 0.21 29.87
N ILE A 131 -5.06 -1.10 29.81
CA ILE A 131 -4.60 -1.96 28.71
C ILE A 131 -5.54 -1.97 27.52
N PHE A 132 -6.77 -1.44 27.65
CA PHE A 132 -7.79 -1.47 26.59
C PHE A 132 -7.64 -0.27 25.66
N HIS A 133 -7.48 -0.54 24.35
CA HIS A 133 -7.27 0.44 23.31
C HIS A 133 -8.13 0.13 22.08
N ALA A 134 -8.32 1.11 21.20
CA ALA A 134 -8.94 0.92 19.90
C ALA A 134 -8.03 1.46 18.81
N LYS A 135 -7.86 0.70 17.71
CA LYS A 135 -7.20 1.18 16.52
C LYS A 135 -8.12 2.10 15.75
N GLN A 136 -7.62 3.29 15.41
CA GLN A 136 -8.37 4.18 14.53
C GLN A 136 -8.28 3.71 13.07
N PRO A 137 -9.35 3.87 12.25
CA PRO A 137 -9.34 3.41 10.85
C PRO A 137 -8.17 3.93 10.02
N HIS A 138 -7.77 5.19 10.21
CA HIS A 138 -6.62 5.77 9.50
C HIS A 138 -5.28 5.14 9.94
N GLU A 139 -5.13 4.74 11.20
CA GLU A 139 -3.93 4.04 11.68
C GLU A 139 -3.82 2.67 11.01
N LEU A 140 -4.94 1.92 10.91
CA LEU A 140 -4.96 0.62 10.23
C LEU A 140 -4.57 0.75 8.75
N VAL A 141 -5.07 1.78 8.05
CA VAL A 141 -4.72 2.04 6.65
C VAL A 141 -3.24 2.39 6.52
N ASN A 142 -2.72 3.25 7.39
CA ASN A 142 -1.31 3.65 7.38
C ASN A 142 -0.37 2.47 7.68
N GLU A 143 -0.67 1.68 8.73
CA GLU A 143 0.12 0.47 9.05
C GLU A 143 0.06 -0.56 7.90
N HIS A 144 -1.10 -0.71 7.25
CA HIS A 144 -1.24 -1.60 6.09
C HIS A 144 -0.46 -1.08 4.88
N ALA A 145 -0.31 0.25 4.73
CA ALA A 145 0.44 0.86 3.63
C ALA A 145 1.94 0.48 3.65
N GLU A 146 2.47 0.15 4.82
CA GLU A 146 3.85 -0.33 5.00
C GLU A 146 4.01 -1.82 4.61
N THR A 147 2.94 -2.50 4.23
CA THR A 147 2.97 -3.93 3.87
C THR A 147 2.95 -4.14 2.35
N PRO A 148 3.58 -5.21 1.82
CA PRO A 148 3.53 -5.52 0.39
C PRO A 148 2.12 -5.85 -0.11
N TYR A 149 1.16 -6.07 0.78
CA TYR A 149 -0.22 -6.43 0.46
C TYR A 149 -1.14 -5.22 0.23
N HIS A 150 -0.68 -4.00 0.51
CA HIS A 150 -1.52 -2.79 0.45
C HIS A 150 -2.15 -2.60 -0.93
N LEU A 151 -1.34 -2.75 -1.98
CA LEU A 151 -1.80 -2.61 -3.36
C LEU A 151 -2.90 -3.61 -3.73
N SER A 152 -2.79 -4.87 -3.28
CA SER A 152 -3.79 -5.90 -3.57
C SER A 152 -5.13 -5.68 -2.85
N VAL A 153 -5.11 -5.03 -1.68
CA VAL A 153 -6.30 -4.79 -0.86
C VAL A 153 -7.00 -3.48 -1.25
N PHE A 154 -6.24 -2.41 -1.43
CA PHE A 154 -6.77 -1.06 -1.63
C PHE A 154 -6.70 -0.57 -3.08
N GLY A 155 -6.00 -1.27 -3.97
CA GLY A 155 -5.95 -0.97 -5.41
C GLY A 155 -5.21 0.33 -5.79
N ALA A 156 -4.71 1.09 -4.83
CA ALA A 156 -3.91 2.29 -5.05
C ALA A 156 -2.95 2.50 -3.88
N PRO A 157 -1.67 2.76 -4.12
CA PRO A 157 -0.76 3.15 -3.07
C PRO A 157 -1.11 4.56 -2.57
N LEU A 158 -0.93 4.79 -1.26
CA LEU A 158 -1.04 6.11 -0.61
C LEU A 158 0.12 7.07 -0.98
N ILE A 159 0.76 6.82 -2.10
CA ILE A 159 1.90 7.61 -2.58
C ILE A 159 1.40 8.80 -3.36
N ASN A 160 1.70 10.00 -2.90
CA ASN A 160 1.42 11.23 -3.65
C ASN A 160 2.57 11.47 -4.64
N ARG A 161 2.31 11.21 -5.92
CA ARG A 161 3.30 11.44 -6.96
C ARG A 161 3.50 12.94 -7.20
N PRO A 162 4.73 13.47 -7.02
CA PRO A 162 5.02 14.85 -7.39
C PRO A 162 4.90 15.07 -8.90
N PRO A 163 4.69 16.32 -9.36
CA PRO A 163 4.76 16.63 -10.79
C PRO A 163 6.12 16.20 -11.38
N PRO A 164 6.14 15.62 -12.60
CA PRO A 164 7.40 15.24 -13.22
C PRO A 164 8.30 16.47 -13.47
N PRO A 165 9.62 16.30 -13.44
CA PRO A 165 10.55 17.38 -13.72
C PRO A 165 10.37 17.91 -15.14
N PRO A 166 10.43 19.22 -15.38
CA PRO A 166 10.40 19.76 -16.72
C PRO A 166 11.70 19.43 -17.47
N PRO A 167 11.63 19.23 -18.81
CA PRO A 167 12.86 19.08 -19.60
C PRO A 167 13.79 20.29 -19.42
N PRO A 168 15.10 20.08 -19.22
CA PRO A 168 16.06 21.17 -19.18
C PRO A 168 16.09 21.94 -20.50
N SER A 169 16.55 23.20 -20.49
CA SER A 169 16.63 24.02 -21.70
C SER A 169 17.57 23.47 -22.76
N ALA A 170 18.67 22.85 -22.34
CA ALA A 170 19.60 22.14 -23.21
C ALA A 170 19.39 20.61 -23.12
N VAL A 171 19.81 19.88 -24.14
CA VAL A 171 19.87 18.40 -24.11
C VAL A 171 20.88 17.97 -23.07
N ALA A 172 20.45 17.15 -22.10
CA ALA A 172 21.33 16.62 -21.07
C ALA A 172 22.10 15.38 -21.57
N ALA A 173 23.25 15.11 -20.97
CA ALA A 173 24.05 13.93 -21.33
C ALA A 173 23.28 12.61 -21.11
N THR A 174 22.35 12.59 -20.14
CA THR A 174 21.51 11.43 -19.79
C THR A 174 20.46 11.09 -20.84
N GLU A 175 20.16 12.01 -21.76
CA GLU A 175 19.17 11.82 -22.83
C GLU A 175 19.79 11.63 -24.23
N ASN A 176 21.13 11.56 -24.32
CA ASN A 176 21.85 11.53 -25.61
C ASN A 176 21.49 10.34 -26.49
N GLY A 177 21.29 9.16 -25.93
CA GLY A 177 21.02 7.94 -26.70
C GLY A 177 19.76 8.05 -27.55
N TYR A 178 18.63 8.39 -26.90
CA TYR A 178 17.37 8.50 -27.64
C TYR A 178 17.29 9.76 -28.52
N ILE A 179 17.96 10.85 -28.14
CA ILE A 179 18.04 12.07 -28.95
C ILE A 179 18.72 11.79 -30.28
N LEU A 180 19.84 11.05 -30.29
CA LEU A 180 20.50 10.65 -31.54
C LEU A 180 19.59 9.77 -32.41
N GLN A 181 18.83 8.88 -31.81
CA GLN A 181 17.83 8.09 -32.53
C GLN A 181 16.68 8.96 -33.08
N LEU A 182 16.21 9.98 -32.33
CA LEU A 182 15.23 10.94 -32.85
C LEU A 182 15.79 11.75 -34.04
N PHE A 183 17.04 12.17 -33.97
CA PHE A 183 17.68 12.86 -35.08
C PHE A 183 17.72 11.97 -36.34
N SER A 184 17.98 10.67 -36.17
CA SER A 184 17.93 9.71 -37.30
C SER A 184 16.51 9.60 -37.86
N VAL A 185 15.48 9.53 -37.04
CA VAL A 185 14.06 9.51 -37.46
C VAL A 185 13.69 10.80 -38.19
N ILE A 186 14.14 11.95 -37.68
CA ILE A 186 13.88 13.26 -38.30
C ILE A 186 14.63 13.38 -39.64
N ALA A 187 15.89 12.94 -39.68
CA ALA A 187 16.69 12.91 -40.94
C ALA A 187 16.04 12.05 -42.02
N GLU A 188 15.59 10.83 -41.66
CA GLU A 188 14.84 9.95 -42.55
C GLU A 188 13.56 10.63 -43.07
N ARG A 189 12.79 11.29 -42.19
CA ARG A 189 11.54 11.96 -42.57
C ARG A 189 11.74 13.17 -43.46
N LEU A 190 12.82 13.95 -43.22
CA LEU A 190 13.12 15.15 -44.00
C LEU A 190 13.95 14.89 -45.27
N GLY A 191 14.58 13.71 -45.37
CA GLY A 191 15.48 13.37 -46.47
C GLY A 191 16.80 14.15 -46.48
N VAL A 192 17.17 14.71 -45.31
CA VAL A 192 18.41 15.50 -45.14
C VAL A 192 19.12 15.11 -43.84
N PRO A 193 20.44 15.22 -43.74
CA PRO A 193 21.16 14.96 -42.50
C PRO A 193 20.69 15.91 -41.37
N VAL A 194 20.55 15.36 -40.18
CA VAL A 194 20.20 16.10 -38.95
C VAL A 194 21.22 15.75 -37.88
N SER A 195 21.91 16.75 -37.36
CA SER A 195 22.93 16.63 -36.34
C SER A 195 22.67 17.52 -35.13
N THR A 196 21.86 18.57 -35.33
CA THR A 196 21.54 19.56 -34.31
C THR A 196 20.05 19.92 -34.34
N ILE A 197 19.58 20.51 -33.25
CA ILE A 197 18.20 21.04 -33.15
C ILE A 197 17.93 22.11 -34.20
N ALA A 198 18.95 22.89 -34.58
CA ALA A 198 18.82 23.97 -35.57
C ALA A 198 18.43 23.42 -36.95
N ASP A 199 18.82 22.20 -37.31
CA ASP A 199 18.57 21.60 -38.60
C ASP A 199 17.08 21.35 -38.89
N PHE A 200 16.24 21.27 -37.87
CA PHE A 200 14.79 21.01 -37.98
C PHE A 200 13.90 21.98 -37.19
N SER A 201 14.46 22.96 -36.46
CA SER A 201 13.68 23.85 -35.58
C SER A 201 12.58 24.63 -36.33
N ASN A 202 12.77 24.90 -37.63
CA ASN A 202 11.79 25.55 -38.50
C ASN A 202 10.70 24.60 -39.00
N ASN A 203 10.86 23.27 -38.85
CA ASN A 203 9.86 22.31 -39.25
C ASN A 203 8.92 22.04 -38.05
N ARG A 204 7.70 22.54 -38.15
CA ARG A 204 6.70 22.51 -37.06
C ARG A 204 6.36 21.09 -36.60
N GLU A 205 6.32 20.10 -37.55
CA GLU A 205 5.99 18.71 -37.22
C GLU A 205 7.15 18.07 -36.43
N MET A 206 8.37 18.21 -36.93
CA MET A 206 9.55 17.63 -36.27
C MET A 206 9.88 18.33 -34.94
N TRP A 207 9.67 19.63 -34.87
CA TRP A 207 9.80 20.35 -33.63
C TRP A 207 8.82 19.85 -32.54
N ARG A 208 7.56 19.59 -32.91
CA ARG A 208 6.57 19.03 -32.01
C ARG A 208 6.92 17.63 -31.57
N LEU A 209 7.36 16.77 -32.46
CA LEU A 209 7.84 15.42 -32.16
C LEU A 209 8.96 15.47 -31.11
N PHE A 210 9.99 16.26 -31.39
CA PHE A 210 11.15 16.43 -30.52
C PHE A 210 10.76 16.93 -29.13
N THR A 211 9.97 18.00 -29.08
CA THR A 211 9.53 18.58 -27.81
C THR A 211 8.66 17.61 -27.01
N ARG A 212 7.75 16.90 -27.68
CA ARG A 212 6.89 15.88 -27.07
C ARG A 212 7.73 14.76 -26.47
N SER A 213 8.67 14.22 -27.22
CA SER A 213 9.54 13.12 -26.78
C SER A 213 10.36 13.50 -25.53
N ARG A 214 10.82 14.75 -25.43
CA ARG A 214 11.50 15.22 -24.22
C ARG A 214 10.57 15.36 -23.03
N VAL A 215 9.37 15.89 -23.22
CA VAL A 215 8.37 15.97 -22.14
C VAL A 215 8.03 14.58 -21.61
N THR A 216 7.84 13.60 -22.47
CA THR A 216 7.50 12.23 -22.04
C THR A 216 8.69 11.49 -21.43
N PHE A 217 9.91 11.68 -21.95
CA PHE A 217 11.13 11.16 -21.31
C PHE A 217 11.25 11.63 -19.86
N TYR A 218 11.12 12.93 -19.61
CA TYR A 218 11.19 13.49 -18.26
C TYR A 218 9.96 13.15 -17.41
N SER A 219 8.83 12.86 -18.02
CA SER A 219 7.69 12.29 -17.29
C SER A 219 8.05 10.93 -16.70
N ALA A 220 8.67 10.05 -17.48
CA ALA A 220 9.15 8.74 -17.00
C ALA A 220 10.31 8.87 -15.99
N GLU A 221 11.19 9.88 -16.12
CA GLU A 221 12.17 10.18 -15.08
C GLU A 221 11.49 10.51 -13.74
N GLY A 222 10.40 11.28 -13.75
CA GLY A 222 9.62 11.53 -12.53
C GLY A 222 8.99 10.26 -11.93
N LEU A 223 8.65 9.26 -12.75
CA LEU A 223 8.22 7.95 -12.26
C LEU A 223 9.40 7.14 -11.68
N ARG A 224 10.58 7.25 -12.26
CA ARG A 224 11.82 6.65 -11.75
C ARG A 224 12.22 7.27 -10.40
N GLU A 225 12.15 8.59 -10.27
CA GLU A 225 12.37 9.30 -9.00
C GLU A 225 11.38 8.86 -7.92
N LEU A 226 10.10 8.69 -8.28
CA LEU A 226 9.09 8.16 -7.37
C LEU A 226 9.46 6.76 -6.86
N ALA A 227 9.88 5.86 -7.74
CA ALA A 227 10.31 4.51 -7.37
C ALA A 227 11.51 4.55 -6.41
N ARG A 228 12.52 5.37 -6.73
CA ARG A 228 13.73 5.54 -5.93
C ARG A 228 13.46 6.12 -4.53
N ASP A 229 12.61 7.13 -4.44
CA ASP A 229 12.52 7.98 -3.25
C ASP A 229 11.37 7.57 -2.31
N GLN A 230 10.34 6.87 -2.81
CA GLN A 230 9.12 6.61 -2.06
C GLN A 230 8.68 5.13 -2.06
N MET A 231 9.39 4.25 -2.75
CA MET A 231 9.03 2.82 -2.81
C MET A 231 10.08 1.94 -2.12
N ALA A 232 9.68 0.71 -1.79
CA ALA A 232 10.52 -0.23 -1.05
C ALA A 232 11.73 -0.76 -1.84
N ASP A 233 11.66 -0.72 -3.20
CA ASP A 233 12.72 -1.22 -4.06
C ASP A 233 13.01 -0.22 -5.19
N ILE A 234 14.26 0.23 -5.25
CA ILE A 234 14.74 1.15 -6.28
C ILE A 234 14.74 0.51 -7.69
N GLY A 235 14.73 -0.81 -7.80
CA GLY A 235 14.71 -1.57 -9.03
C GLY A 235 13.33 -1.67 -9.72
N PHE A 236 12.28 -1.12 -9.12
CA PHE A 236 10.93 -1.18 -9.71
C PHE A 236 10.83 -0.47 -11.07
N PHE A 237 11.57 0.59 -11.29
CA PHE A 237 11.55 1.25 -12.59
C PHE A 237 12.23 0.41 -13.68
N GLU A 238 13.32 -0.26 -13.36
CA GLU A 238 14.03 -1.17 -14.27
C GLU A 238 13.17 -2.38 -14.63
N THR A 239 12.48 -3.00 -13.67
CA THR A 239 11.53 -4.10 -13.95
C THR A 239 10.33 -3.62 -14.76
N PHE A 240 9.86 -2.40 -14.52
CA PHE A 240 8.80 -1.79 -15.32
C PHE A 240 9.21 -1.58 -16.77
N MET A 241 10.43 -1.08 -17.01
CA MET A 241 11.00 -0.97 -18.37
C MET A 241 11.10 -2.33 -19.04
N GLN A 242 11.54 -3.38 -18.33
CA GLN A 242 11.62 -4.73 -18.88
C GLN A 242 10.25 -5.26 -19.30
N ASP A 243 9.22 -5.10 -18.45
CA ASP A 243 7.84 -5.48 -18.79
C ASP A 243 7.34 -4.78 -20.06
N PHE A 244 7.72 -3.49 -20.24
CA PHE A 244 7.42 -2.76 -21.47
C PHE A 244 8.19 -3.32 -22.67
N ALA A 245 9.48 -3.60 -22.53
CA ALA A 245 10.29 -4.17 -23.60
C ALA A 245 9.71 -5.50 -24.09
N ASP A 246 9.33 -6.37 -23.16
CA ASP A 246 8.73 -7.68 -23.46
C ASP A 246 7.34 -7.54 -24.09
N GLY A 247 6.49 -6.69 -23.53
CA GLY A 247 5.12 -6.46 -24.05
C GLY A 247 5.08 -5.78 -25.39
N LEU A 248 6.09 -4.97 -25.73
CA LEU A 248 6.19 -4.25 -26.99
C LEU A 248 7.08 -4.96 -28.04
N PHE A 249 7.69 -6.10 -27.69
CA PHE A 249 8.67 -6.81 -28.52
C PHE A 249 8.24 -6.94 -29.97
N HIS A 250 7.05 -7.49 -30.22
CA HIS A 250 6.55 -7.69 -31.58
C HIS A 250 6.26 -6.37 -32.31
N THR A 251 5.94 -5.29 -31.59
CA THR A 251 5.67 -4.00 -32.21
C THR A 251 6.94 -3.34 -32.74
N TYR A 252 8.00 -3.24 -31.92
CA TYR A 252 9.22 -2.55 -32.36
C TYR A 252 10.12 -3.42 -33.23
N THR A 253 9.98 -4.74 -33.19
CA THR A 253 10.77 -5.66 -34.06
C THR A 253 10.17 -5.84 -35.43
N THR A 254 8.87 -5.58 -35.63
CA THR A 254 8.18 -5.63 -36.91
C THR A 254 8.85 -4.69 -37.93
N ASP A 255 8.82 -5.07 -39.23
CA ASP A 255 9.29 -4.23 -40.31
C ASP A 255 8.28 -3.12 -40.60
N TRP A 256 8.67 -1.91 -40.26
CA TRP A 256 7.90 -0.69 -40.50
C TRP A 256 8.46 0.08 -41.71
N PRO A 257 7.60 0.81 -42.46
CA PRO A 257 8.04 1.59 -43.62
C PRO A 257 9.07 2.67 -43.31
N SER A 258 9.12 3.15 -42.06
CA SER A 258 10.09 4.17 -41.61
C SER A 258 10.30 4.08 -40.10
N GLY A 259 11.36 4.69 -39.61
CA GLY A 259 11.64 4.86 -38.19
C GLY A 259 10.55 5.64 -37.47
N LEU A 260 9.95 6.64 -38.13
CA LEU A 260 8.82 7.39 -37.58
C LEU A 260 7.58 6.50 -37.38
N CYS A 261 7.26 5.63 -38.35
CA CYS A 261 6.15 4.69 -38.23
C CYS A 261 6.37 3.72 -37.08
N ARG A 262 7.61 3.18 -36.92
CA ARG A 262 7.96 2.30 -35.80
C ARG A 262 7.82 3.00 -34.48
N LEU A 263 8.36 4.21 -34.31
CA LEU A 263 8.26 5.01 -33.10
C LEU A 263 6.80 5.23 -32.72
N GLN A 264 5.96 5.72 -33.65
CA GLN A 264 4.56 6.02 -33.40
C GLN A 264 3.75 4.77 -33.02
N ALA A 265 3.95 3.66 -33.72
CA ALA A 265 3.27 2.40 -33.42
C ALA A 265 3.67 1.85 -32.04
N THR A 266 4.96 1.91 -31.70
CA THR A 266 5.46 1.45 -30.40
C THR A 266 4.92 2.30 -29.25
N VAL A 267 4.95 3.61 -29.38
CA VAL A 267 4.41 4.54 -28.38
C VAL A 267 2.89 4.34 -28.20
N GLN A 268 2.15 4.18 -29.30
CA GLN A 268 0.71 3.92 -29.24
C GLN A 268 0.41 2.59 -28.55
N ALA A 269 1.15 1.53 -28.85
CA ALA A 269 1.02 0.23 -28.16
C ALA A 269 1.34 0.34 -26.66
N ALA A 270 2.38 1.10 -26.31
CA ALA A 270 2.79 1.34 -24.92
C ALA A 270 1.68 2.00 -24.09
N GLN A 271 0.95 2.96 -24.68
CA GLN A 271 -0.16 3.64 -23.98
C GLN A 271 -1.29 2.69 -23.60
N SER A 272 -1.52 1.63 -24.37
CA SER A 272 -2.59 0.65 -24.17
C SER A 272 -2.13 -0.66 -23.51
N LEU A 273 -0.82 -0.83 -23.29
CA LEU A 273 -0.25 -2.04 -22.70
C LEU A 273 -0.76 -2.28 -21.28
N GLN A 274 -1.27 -3.47 -21.00
CA GLN A 274 -1.78 -3.86 -19.70
C GLN A 274 -0.70 -4.58 -18.90
N LEU A 275 -0.16 -3.92 -17.87
CA LEU A 275 0.85 -4.45 -16.95
C LEU A 275 0.22 -4.76 -15.58
N GLY A 276 -0.84 -5.54 -15.57
CA GLY A 276 -1.83 -5.69 -14.51
C GLY A 276 -1.34 -5.94 -13.08
N GLY A 277 -0.09 -6.37 -12.86
CA GLY A 277 0.44 -6.67 -11.54
C GLY A 277 1.64 -5.80 -11.11
N HIS A 278 2.17 -4.94 -11.99
CA HIS A 278 3.35 -4.17 -11.65
C HIS A 278 3.02 -2.99 -10.72
N VAL A 279 3.81 -2.82 -9.66
CA VAL A 279 3.60 -1.80 -8.60
C VAL A 279 3.56 -0.36 -9.12
N LEU A 280 4.26 -0.04 -10.22
CA LEU A 280 4.25 1.30 -10.84
C LEU A 280 3.04 1.55 -11.74
N THR A 281 2.28 0.53 -12.13
CA THR A 281 1.14 0.68 -13.07
C THR A 281 0.10 1.71 -12.60
N PRO A 282 -0.31 1.78 -11.33
CA PRO A 282 -1.27 2.78 -10.86
C PRO A 282 -0.76 4.23 -10.91
N HIS A 283 0.57 4.40 -10.96
CA HIS A 283 1.22 5.72 -11.00
C HIS A 283 1.60 6.17 -12.42
N ALA A 284 1.61 5.24 -13.37
CA ALA A 284 2.06 5.49 -14.73
C ALA A 284 0.98 6.17 -15.57
N THR A 285 1.20 7.44 -15.92
CA THR A 285 0.37 8.21 -16.85
C THR A 285 0.66 7.81 -18.31
N PRO A 286 -0.18 8.20 -19.29
CA PRO A 286 0.14 8.00 -20.70
C PRO A 286 1.49 8.62 -21.13
N ASN A 287 1.89 9.74 -20.52
CA ASN A 287 3.18 10.36 -20.79
C ASN A 287 4.35 9.50 -20.30
N ASP A 288 4.22 8.86 -19.15
CA ASP A 288 5.26 7.97 -18.62
C ASP A 288 5.45 6.75 -19.51
N ARG A 289 4.35 6.17 -19.96
CA ARG A 289 4.35 4.99 -20.84
C ARG A 289 5.04 5.29 -22.16
N GLU A 290 4.80 6.46 -22.76
CA GLU A 290 5.53 6.97 -23.91
C GLU A 290 7.00 7.19 -23.57
N GLY A 291 7.29 7.81 -22.42
CA GLY A 291 8.63 8.09 -21.93
C GLY A 291 9.48 6.84 -21.71
N VAL A 292 8.86 5.76 -21.20
CA VAL A 292 9.55 4.46 -21.07
C VAL A 292 10.08 3.95 -22.41
N CYS A 293 9.35 4.14 -23.53
CA CYS A 293 9.86 3.80 -24.85
C CYS A 293 11.12 4.61 -25.22
N HIS A 294 11.19 5.86 -24.78
CA HIS A 294 12.39 6.69 -24.99
C HIS A 294 13.54 6.28 -24.08
N HIS A 295 13.28 5.81 -22.86
CA HIS A 295 14.30 5.22 -22.01
C HIS A 295 14.87 3.93 -22.60
N LEU A 296 14.02 3.05 -23.11
CA LEU A 296 14.45 1.84 -23.82
C LEU A 296 15.28 2.17 -25.06
N ALA A 297 14.89 3.20 -25.81
CA ALA A 297 15.68 3.68 -26.95
C ALA A 297 17.01 4.31 -26.50
N ASN A 298 17.03 5.01 -25.36
CA ASN A 298 18.22 5.60 -24.77
C ASN A 298 19.25 4.55 -24.34
N ASN A 299 18.77 3.42 -23.83
CA ASN A 299 19.59 2.27 -23.46
C ASN A 299 20.06 1.43 -24.67
N GLY A 300 19.43 1.62 -25.85
CA GLY A 300 19.70 0.82 -27.03
C GLY A 300 18.87 -0.46 -27.15
N ASP A 301 17.90 -0.67 -26.26
CA ASP A 301 16.99 -1.83 -26.28
C ASP A 301 16.01 -1.73 -27.47
N ILE A 302 15.64 -0.52 -27.86
CA ILE A 302 14.82 -0.22 -29.04
C ILE A 302 15.61 0.66 -29.99
N ILE A 303 15.57 0.31 -31.30
CA ILE A 303 16.18 1.09 -32.38
C ILE A 303 15.09 1.51 -33.37
N TRP A 304 14.90 2.84 -33.52
CA TRP A 304 13.85 3.36 -34.41
C TRP A 304 14.14 3.19 -35.88
N CYS A 305 15.32 3.58 -36.33
CA CYS A 305 15.74 3.41 -37.71
C CYS A 305 16.65 2.18 -37.83
N LYS A 306 16.18 1.12 -38.50
CA LYS A 306 17.06 0.00 -38.89
C LYS A 306 17.95 0.46 -40.06
N SER A 307 19.22 0.21 -39.95
CA SER A 307 20.22 0.42 -41.02
C SER A 307 19.95 -0.50 -42.21
#